data_47920603716595372668ccf857cb704e
#
_entry.id   47920603716595372668ccf857cb704e
#
_cell.length_a   1.000
_cell.length_b   1.000
_cell.length_c   1.000
_cell.angle_alpha   90.00
_cell.angle_beta   90.00
_cell.angle_gamma   90.00
#
_symmetry.space_group_name_H-M   'P 1'
#
loop_
_entity.id
_entity.type
_entity.pdbx_description
1 polymer ?
#
loop_
_entity_poly.entity_id
_entity_poly.type
_entity_poly.pdbx_seq_one_letter_code
_entity_poly.pdbx_strand_id
1 'polypeptide(L)'
;SSTGKFSVLVPSVFEDVTDVENIPIIESNGKVITLKDLVTLRRTFKDRDSFSRVNGKDAVTLSVMKRQDAKEVVAAKKVSFVLDEFRPNLPAGVEVIVTQDRTGWSSMMVAELGGNILTALILVLTIVVGTMGLRSSAMVAMAIPTCFLFASIFLAAIDYTFNFMVCFGLLISLGMLIDGCVVVVEYADRKMAEGLDRISAYKFSTKRMFWPVTISIGTTLSIFVPMFFMPGVSGQFLRPMIVTLFIVLLGSILYALVFTPAIGSRFGNLGIRKSKTLQN
;
A
#
# COMPACT_ATOMS: atom_id res chain seq x y z
N SER A 1 -19.72 26.45 5.36
CA SER A 1 -20.99 25.93 5.89
C SER A 1 -20.86 24.42 6.08
N SER A 2 -20.65 24.01 7.36
CA SER A 2 -20.63 22.62 7.77
C SER A 2 -22.05 22.10 7.83
N THR A 3 -22.48 21.34 6.84
CA THR A 3 -23.70 20.55 6.89
C THR A 3 -23.48 19.37 7.87
N GLY A 4 -23.78 19.61 9.13
CA GLY A 4 -23.82 18.56 10.14
C GLY A 4 -24.86 17.51 9.77
N LYS A 5 -24.42 16.27 9.55
CA LYS A 5 -25.32 15.13 9.47
C LYS A 5 -25.76 14.77 10.87
N PHE A 6 -27.02 15.00 11.20
CA PHE A 6 -27.62 14.53 12.44
C PHE A 6 -28.15 13.12 12.23
N SER A 7 -27.73 12.18 13.07
CA SER A 7 -28.38 10.89 13.17
C SER A 7 -29.64 11.06 14.03
N VAL A 8 -30.81 10.97 13.43
CA VAL A 8 -32.06 10.89 14.16
C VAL A 8 -32.27 9.42 14.51
N LEU A 9 -32.12 9.08 15.78
CA LEU A 9 -32.51 7.78 16.29
C LEU A 9 -34.00 7.84 16.59
N VAL A 10 -34.81 7.18 15.79
CA VAL A 10 -36.22 6.94 16.15
C VAL A 10 -36.24 5.71 17.03
N PRO A 11 -36.62 5.81 18.30
CA PRO A 11 -36.72 4.63 19.15
C PRO A 11 -37.66 3.62 18.50
N SER A 12 -37.38 2.33 18.68
CA SER A 12 -38.23 1.24 18.21
C SER A 12 -39.66 1.47 18.76
N VAL A 13 -40.63 1.29 17.89
CA VAL A 13 -42.07 1.49 18.28
C VAL A 13 -42.47 0.58 19.44
N PHE A 14 -41.74 -0.51 19.64
CA PHE A 14 -41.95 -1.49 20.70
C PHE A 14 -40.64 -1.73 21.47
N GLU A 15 -40.60 -1.35 22.73
CA GLU A 15 -39.45 -1.55 23.63
C GLU A 15 -39.63 -2.81 24.48
N ASP A 16 -40.87 -3.14 24.84
CA ASP A 16 -41.20 -4.28 25.69
C ASP A 16 -42.31 -5.16 25.14
N VAL A 17 -42.39 -6.39 25.63
CA VAL A 17 -43.47 -7.34 25.25
C VAL A 17 -44.84 -6.76 25.56
N THR A 18 -44.95 -6.00 26.64
CA THR A 18 -46.16 -5.28 27.07
C THR A 18 -46.67 -4.27 26.05
N ASP A 19 -45.76 -3.64 25.28
CA ASP A 19 -46.18 -2.69 24.23
C ASP A 19 -46.88 -3.42 23.07
N VAL A 20 -46.36 -4.62 22.75
CA VAL A 20 -46.99 -5.49 21.74
C VAL A 20 -48.30 -6.06 22.22
N GLU A 21 -48.41 -6.47 23.48
CA GLU A 21 -49.63 -6.99 24.10
C GLU A 21 -50.78 -5.97 24.06
N ASN A 22 -50.47 -4.71 24.28
CA ASN A 22 -51.47 -3.65 24.38
C ASN A 22 -51.82 -2.99 23.05
N ILE A 23 -51.34 -3.53 21.89
CA ILE A 23 -51.74 -3.01 20.58
C ILE A 23 -53.26 -3.12 20.41
N PRO A 24 -54.00 -2.04 20.20
CA PRO A 24 -55.43 -2.07 19.92
C PRO A 24 -55.67 -2.65 18.51
N ILE A 25 -56.50 -3.70 18.44
CA ILE A 25 -56.82 -4.38 17.18
C ILE A 25 -58.17 -3.92 16.61
N ILE A 26 -59.18 -3.90 17.46
CA ILE A 26 -60.58 -3.54 17.10
C ILE A 26 -61.26 -2.84 18.27
N GLU A 27 -62.06 -1.84 17.96
CA GLU A 27 -63.01 -1.27 18.89
C GLU A 27 -64.42 -1.81 18.56
N SER A 28 -65.04 -2.50 19.51
CA SER A 28 -66.40 -3.01 19.37
C SER A 28 -67.24 -2.66 20.62
N ASN A 29 -68.38 -2.03 20.39
CA ASN A 29 -69.29 -1.65 21.49
C ASN A 29 -68.66 -0.76 22.59
N GLY A 30 -67.75 0.16 22.21
CA GLY A 30 -67.03 1.01 23.17
C GLY A 30 -65.95 0.31 24.00
N LYS A 31 -65.62 -0.92 23.64
CA LYS A 31 -64.57 -1.70 24.29
C LYS A 31 -63.43 -1.94 23.31
N VAL A 32 -62.22 -1.53 23.67
CA VAL A 32 -61.02 -1.77 22.85
C VAL A 32 -60.54 -3.20 23.16
N ILE A 33 -60.45 -4.02 22.09
CA ILE A 33 -59.87 -5.35 22.12
C ILE A 33 -58.43 -5.24 21.78
N THR A 34 -57.53 -5.66 22.66
CA THR A 34 -56.10 -5.62 22.49
C THR A 34 -55.55 -6.96 22.01
N LEU A 35 -54.30 -6.98 21.52
CA LEU A 35 -53.70 -8.18 20.98
C LEU A 35 -53.66 -9.33 22.01
N LYS A 36 -53.42 -9.04 23.28
CA LYS A 36 -53.42 -10.03 24.39
C LYS A 36 -54.74 -10.74 24.55
N ASP A 37 -55.88 -10.10 24.17
CA ASP A 37 -57.19 -10.68 24.29
C ASP A 37 -57.49 -11.74 23.22
N LEU A 38 -56.72 -11.72 22.09
CA LEU A 38 -56.92 -12.57 20.94
C LEU A 38 -55.87 -13.66 20.78
N VAL A 39 -54.63 -13.41 21.25
CA VAL A 39 -53.49 -14.30 21.00
C VAL A 39 -52.64 -14.49 22.27
N THR A 40 -51.98 -15.61 22.38
CA THR A 40 -50.95 -15.83 23.37
C THR A 40 -49.59 -15.46 22.81
N LEU A 41 -48.99 -14.39 23.31
CA LEU A 41 -47.65 -13.96 22.91
C LEU A 41 -46.59 -14.82 23.60
N ARG A 42 -45.71 -15.39 22.80
CA ARG A 42 -44.56 -16.15 23.26
C ARG A 42 -43.27 -15.54 22.76
N ARG A 43 -42.41 -15.05 23.64
CA ARG A 43 -41.08 -14.62 23.31
C ARG A 43 -40.22 -15.84 22.98
N THR A 44 -39.75 -15.92 21.76
CA THR A 44 -38.86 -17.01 21.28
C THR A 44 -37.73 -16.46 20.44
N PHE A 45 -36.75 -17.27 20.22
CA PHE A 45 -35.70 -16.92 19.26
C PHE A 45 -36.22 -17.18 17.86
N LYS A 46 -35.71 -16.35 16.88
CA LYS A 46 -35.94 -16.60 15.45
C LYS A 46 -35.41 -17.97 15.09
N ASP A 47 -36.08 -18.65 14.15
CA ASP A 47 -35.60 -19.91 13.63
C ASP A 47 -34.15 -19.73 13.05
N ARG A 48 -33.34 -20.74 13.26
CA ARG A 48 -31.94 -20.67 12.87
C ARG A 48 -31.83 -20.71 11.36
N ASP A 49 -31.41 -19.60 10.74
CA ASP A 49 -31.17 -19.48 9.32
C ASP A 49 -29.76 -19.95 8.92
N SER A 50 -28.84 -20.06 9.87
CA SER A 50 -27.45 -20.43 9.66
C SER A 50 -26.86 -21.17 10.87
N PHE A 51 -25.88 -22.02 10.59
CA PHE A 51 -25.16 -22.76 11.60
C PHE A 51 -23.67 -22.45 11.47
N SER A 52 -23.01 -22.18 12.59
CA SER A 52 -21.55 -22.07 12.68
C SER A 52 -21.03 -23.25 13.51
N ARG A 53 -20.00 -23.91 13.00
CA ARG A 53 -19.34 -25.01 13.71
C ARG A 53 -17.83 -24.89 13.59
N VAL A 54 -17.13 -25.16 14.67
CA VAL A 54 -15.68 -25.22 14.72
C VAL A 54 -15.29 -26.58 15.30
N ASN A 55 -14.47 -27.34 14.57
CA ASN A 55 -14.05 -28.69 14.94
C ASN A 55 -15.24 -29.63 15.27
N GLY A 56 -16.36 -29.49 14.55
CA GLY A 56 -17.55 -30.31 14.73
C GLY A 56 -18.46 -29.90 15.89
N LYS A 57 -18.06 -28.93 16.73
CA LYS A 57 -18.86 -28.37 17.84
C LYS A 57 -19.60 -27.13 17.38
N ASP A 58 -20.81 -26.93 17.89
CA ASP A 58 -21.58 -25.72 17.64
C ASP A 58 -20.81 -24.49 18.16
N ALA A 59 -20.76 -23.45 17.37
CA ALA A 59 -20.02 -22.24 17.66
C ALA A 59 -20.80 -20.98 17.32
N VAL A 60 -20.44 -19.87 17.94
CA VAL A 60 -20.89 -18.52 17.56
C VAL A 60 -19.70 -17.78 16.99
N THR A 61 -19.85 -17.26 15.77
CA THR A 61 -18.78 -16.52 15.10
C THR A 61 -18.98 -15.03 15.30
N LEU A 62 -17.98 -14.38 15.89
CA LEU A 62 -17.90 -12.93 16.00
C LEU A 62 -16.90 -12.39 14.98
N SER A 63 -17.39 -11.68 13.98
CA SER A 63 -16.53 -11.07 12.96
C SER A 63 -16.13 -9.65 13.36
N VAL A 64 -14.85 -9.42 13.51
CA VAL A 64 -14.28 -8.10 13.80
C VAL A 64 -13.69 -7.50 12.52
N MET A 65 -14.27 -6.39 12.06
CA MET A 65 -13.80 -5.67 10.88
C MET A 65 -13.12 -4.38 11.29
N LYS A 66 -11.91 -4.14 10.73
CA LYS A 66 -11.23 -2.87 10.96
C LYS A 66 -11.87 -1.75 10.13
N ARG A 67 -11.77 -0.50 10.60
CA ARG A 67 -12.07 0.68 9.80
C ARG A 67 -11.03 0.85 8.68
N GLN A 68 -11.38 1.57 7.61
CA GLN A 68 -10.48 1.75 6.45
C GLN A 68 -9.14 2.40 6.82
N ASP A 69 -9.16 3.36 7.75
CA ASP A 69 -8.03 4.12 8.26
C ASP A 69 -7.20 3.39 9.33
N ALA A 70 -7.72 2.29 9.89
CA ALA A 70 -7.05 1.56 10.96
C ALA A 70 -5.94 0.63 10.43
N LYS A 71 -4.81 0.61 11.14
CA LYS A 71 -3.71 -0.34 10.88
C LYS A 71 -4.11 -1.73 11.37
N GLU A 72 -4.06 -2.73 10.49
CA GLU A 72 -4.49 -4.11 10.76
C GLU A 72 -3.79 -4.71 11.99
N VAL A 73 -2.47 -4.62 12.05
CA VAL A 73 -1.67 -5.14 13.17
C VAL A 73 -2.04 -4.49 14.52
N VAL A 74 -2.32 -3.18 14.50
CA VAL A 74 -2.70 -2.45 15.72
C VAL A 74 -4.11 -2.85 16.16
N ALA A 75 -5.03 -3.00 15.21
CA ALA A 75 -6.40 -3.43 15.48
C ALA A 75 -6.41 -4.86 16.08
N ALA A 76 -5.68 -5.80 15.48
CA ALA A 76 -5.60 -7.17 15.97
C ALA A 76 -4.98 -7.26 17.37
N LYS A 77 -3.92 -6.50 17.66
CA LYS A 77 -3.36 -6.44 19.02
C LYS A 77 -4.36 -5.93 20.05
N LYS A 78 -5.18 -4.92 19.69
CA LYS A 78 -6.25 -4.44 20.59
C LYS A 78 -7.32 -5.50 20.80
N VAL A 79 -7.70 -6.24 19.76
CA VAL A 79 -8.67 -7.35 19.86
C VAL A 79 -8.12 -8.45 20.75
N SER A 80 -6.86 -8.89 20.56
CA SER A 80 -6.21 -9.87 21.43
C SER A 80 -6.22 -9.42 22.88
N PHE A 81 -5.86 -8.17 23.15
CA PHE A 81 -5.85 -7.63 24.51
C PHE A 81 -7.22 -7.71 25.18
N VAL A 82 -8.28 -7.26 24.48
CA VAL A 82 -9.66 -7.33 24.98
C VAL A 82 -10.10 -8.78 25.20
N LEU A 83 -9.74 -9.69 24.29
CA LEU A 83 -10.06 -11.11 24.43
C LEU A 83 -9.37 -11.73 25.66
N ASP A 84 -8.11 -11.41 25.90
CA ASP A 84 -7.37 -11.94 27.04
C ASP A 84 -7.93 -11.41 28.38
N GLU A 85 -8.40 -10.16 28.41
CA GLU A 85 -9.09 -9.57 29.56
C GLU A 85 -10.46 -10.21 29.80
N PHE A 86 -11.16 -10.60 28.72
CA PHE A 86 -12.51 -11.15 28.81
C PHE A 86 -12.53 -12.66 29.06
N ARG A 87 -11.49 -13.41 28.70
CA ARG A 87 -11.39 -14.88 28.88
C ARG A 87 -11.74 -15.38 30.28
N PRO A 88 -11.30 -14.73 31.39
CA PRO A 88 -11.65 -15.17 32.73
C PRO A 88 -13.13 -15.07 33.06
N ASN A 89 -13.86 -14.23 32.34
CA ASN A 89 -15.29 -13.97 32.58
C ASN A 89 -16.23 -14.91 31.79
N LEU A 90 -15.66 -15.81 31.01
CA LEU A 90 -16.44 -16.74 30.19
C LEU A 90 -16.99 -17.88 31.05
N PRO A 91 -18.24 -18.35 30.76
CA PRO A 91 -18.80 -19.53 31.41
C PRO A 91 -17.94 -20.77 31.20
N ALA A 92 -17.96 -21.67 32.19
CA ALA A 92 -17.27 -22.95 32.07
C ALA A 92 -17.74 -23.74 30.83
N GLY A 93 -16.81 -24.18 30.00
CA GLY A 93 -17.08 -24.93 28.77
C GLY A 93 -17.15 -24.08 27.50
N VAL A 94 -17.00 -22.74 27.57
CA VAL A 94 -16.88 -21.88 26.41
C VAL A 94 -15.39 -21.66 26.08
N GLU A 95 -15.01 -22.02 24.89
CA GLU A 95 -13.64 -21.83 24.37
C GLU A 95 -13.65 -20.74 23.30
N VAL A 96 -12.73 -19.76 23.39
CA VAL A 96 -12.54 -18.73 22.37
C VAL A 96 -11.40 -19.14 21.45
N ILE A 97 -11.74 -19.39 20.18
CA ILE A 97 -10.80 -19.74 19.13
C ILE A 97 -10.70 -18.56 18.17
N VAL A 98 -9.51 -17.97 18.05
CA VAL A 98 -9.24 -16.93 17.06
C VAL A 98 -8.93 -17.59 15.72
N THR A 99 -9.75 -17.28 14.72
CA THR A 99 -9.57 -17.78 13.34
C THR A 99 -9.34 -16.61 12.39
N GLN A 100 -8.69 -16.90 11.26
CA GLN A 100 -8.43 -15.90 10.20
C GLN A 100 -7.62 -14.68 10.67
N ASP A 101 -6.75 -14.84 11.66
CA ASP A 101 -5.77 -13.80 11.99
C ASP A 101 -4.73 -13.70 10.86
N ARG A 102 -4.82 -12.63 10.08
CA ARG A 102 -3.93 -12.35 8.96
C ARG A 102 -2.70 -11.51 9.34
N THR A 103 -2.57 -11.10 10.59
CA THR A 103 -1.49 -10.19 11.01
C THR A 103 -0.10 -10.83 10.87
N GLY A 104 0.03 -12.11 11.22
CA GLY A 104 1.25 -12.88 11.00
C GLY A 104 1.60 -12.99 9.51
N TRP A 105 0.61 -13.27 8.69
CA TRP A 105 0.78 -13.36 7.23
C TRP A 105 1.15 -12.01 6.61
N SER A 106 0.47 -10.91 6.98
CA SER A 106 0.78 -9.56 6.50
C SER A 106 2.19 -9.13 6.85
N SER A 107 2.65 -9.40 8.08
CA SER A 107 4.01 -9.06 8.51
C SER A 107 5.07 -9.91 7.79
N MET A 108 4.81 -11.19 7.59
CA MET A 108 5.68 -12.08 6.81
C MET A 108 5.80 -11.62 5.37
N MET A 109 4.69 -11.27 4.70
CA MET A 109 4.69 -10.77 3.34
C MET A 109 5.49 -9.48 3.16
N VAL A 110 5.37 -8.54 4.11
CA VAL A 110 6.17 -7.30 4.07
C VAL A 110 7.66 -7.59 4.23
N ALA A 111 8.02 -8.51 5.13
CA ALA A 111 9.41 -8.93 5.32
C ALA A 111 9.97 -9.66 4.07
N GLU A 112 9.19 -10.54 3.47
CA GLU A 112 9.55 -11.26 2.23
C GLU A 112 9.74 -10.29 1.06
N LEU A 113 8.83 -9.33 0.88
CA LEU A 113 8.98 -8.28 -0.13
C LEU A 113 10.23 -7.43 0.12
N GLY A 114 10.55 -7.10 1.37
CA GLY A 114 11.80 -6.43 1.73
C GLY A 114 13.02 -7.24 1.31
N GLY A 115 13.02 -8.55 1.54
CA GLY A 115 14.06 -9.46 1.07
C GLY A 115 14.17 -9.50 -0.46
N ASN A 116 13.04 -9.54 -1.16
CA ASN A 116 12.99 -9.52 -2.62
C ASN A 116 13.51 -8.21 -3.19
N ILE A 117 13.21 -7.06 -2.57
CA ILE A 117 13.78 -5.76 -2.95
C ILE A 117 15.31 -5.79 -2.81
N LEU A 118 15.84 -6.33 -1.71
CA LEU A 118 17.28 -6.44 -1.51
C LEU A 118 17.94 -7.36 -2.55
N THR A 119 17.33 -8.49 -2.84
CA THR A 119 17.81 -9.42 -3.88
C THR A 119 17.81 -8.78 -5.26
N ALA A 120 16.73 -8.11 -5.63
CA ALA A 120 16.62 -7.37 -6.89
C ALA A 120 17.66 -6.25 -6.97
N LEU A 121 17.89 -5.52 -5.88
CA LEU A 121 18.94 -4.50 -5.79
C LEU A 121 20.32 -5.08 -6.07
N ILE A 122 20.69 -6.19 -5.43
CA ILE A 122 21.99 -6.84 -5.64
C ILE A 122 22.15 -7.30 -7.10
N LEU A 123 21.11 -7.90 -7.67
CA LEU A 123 21.12 -8.37 -9.07
C LEU A 123 21.31 -7.21 -10.05
N VAL A 124 20.54 -6.14 -9.88
CA VAL A 124 20.66 -4.95 -10.73
C VAL A 124 22.04 -4.31 -10.60
N LEU A 125 22.56 -4.16 -9.36
CA LEU A 125 23.90 -3.64 -9.13
C LEU A 125 24.96 -4.49 -9.80
N THR A 126 24.85 -5.81 -9.75
CA THR A 126 25.77 -6.74 -10.41
C THR A 126 25.81 -6.49 -11.92
N ILE A 127 24.65 -6.32 -12.56
CA ILE A 127 24.58 -6.03 -14.00
C ILE A 127 25.18 -4.67 -14.33
N VAL A 128 24.82 -3.63 -13.56
CA VAL A 128 25.30 -2.25 -13.81
C VAL A 128 26.81 -2.15 -13.57
N VAL A 129 27.35 -2.82 -12.54
CA VAL A 129 28.80 -2.90 -12.31
C VAL A 129 29.50 -3.60 -13.46
N GLY A 130 28.94 -4.68 -13.98
CA GLY A 130 29.50 -5.41 -15.12
C GLY A 130 29.54 -4.59 -16.41
N THR A 131 28.59 -3.67 -16.60
CA THR A 131 28.47 -2.88 -17.85
C THR A 131 29.20 -1.53 -17.78
N MET A 132 29.13 -0.82 -16.65
CA MET A 132 29.58 0.58 -16.52
C MET A 132 30.83 0.75 -15.64
N GLY A 133 31.26 -0.31 -14.95
CA GLY A 133 32.35 -0.24 -13.99
C GLY A 133 31.93 0.33 -12.63
N LEU A 134 32.78 0.16 -11.62
CA LEU A 134 32.42 0.34 -10.23
C LEU A 134 32.01 1.78 -9.83
N ARG A 135 32.65 2.80 -10.41
CA ARG A 135 32.39 4.22 -10.05
C ARG A 135 31.07 4.71 -10.58
N SER A 136 30.79 4.47 -11.85
CA SER A 136 29.52 4.86 -12.50
C SER A 136 28.36 4.09 -11.90
N SER A 137 28.59 2.81 -11.58
CA SER A 137 27.59 1.97 -10.89
C SER A 137 27.27 2.43 -9.48
N ALA A 138 28.24 2.94 -8.72
CA ALA A 138 27.98 3.47 -7.38
C ALA A 138 27.03 4.67 -7.40
N MET A 139 27.11 5.53 -8.42
CA MET A 139 26.17 6.65 -8.58
C MET A 139 24.74 6.17 -8.92
N VAL A 140 24.65 5.16 -9.80
CA VAL A 140 23.37 4.53 -10.13
C VAL A 140 22.79 3.80 -8.92
N ALA A 141 23.63 3.11 -8.15
CA ALA A 141 23.27 2.42 -6.92
C ALA A 141 22.62 3.35 -5.89
N MET A 142 23.17 4.57 -5.76
CA MET A 142 22.67 5.56 -4.82
C MET A 142 21.28 6.10 -5.22
N ALA A 143 20.86 5.95 -6.47
CA ALA A 143 19.54 6.35 -6.95
C ALA A 143 18.42 5.59 -6.20
N ILE A 144 18.60 4.28 -5.97
CA ILE A 144 17.57 3.43 -5.40
C ILE A 144 17.19 3.86 -3.98
N PRO A 145 18.14 3.89 -3.00
CA PRO A 145 17.79 4.30 -1.65
C PRO A 145 17.29 5.74 -1.59
N THR A 146 17.83 6.64 -2.43
CA THR A 146 17.40 8.04 -2.46
C THR A 146 15.96 8.18 -2.95
N CYS A 147 15.57 7.50 -4.03
CA CYS A 147 14.21 7.55 -4.55
C CYS A 147 13.21 6.83 -3.62
N PHE A 148 13.62 5.76 -2.96
CA PHE A 148 12.78 5.08 -1.98
C PHE A 148 12.56 5.92 -0.73
N LEU A 149 13.59 6.62 -0.25
CA LEU A 149 13.46 7.57 0.84
C LEU A 149 12.53 8.73 0.46
N PHE A 150 12.73 9.29 -0.73
CA PHE A 150 11.85 10.32 -1.29
C PHE A 150 10.39 9.84 -1.34
N ALA A 151 10.14 8.66 -1.88
CA ALA A 151 8.81 8.08 -1.93
C ALA A 151 8.22 7.86 -0.54
N SER A 152 9.00 7.37 0.42
CA SER A 152 8.55 7.15 1.80
C SER A 152 8.14 8.45 2.49
N ILE A 153 8.89 9.55 2.29
CA ILE A 153 8.55 10.87 2.82
C ILE A 153 7.23 11.38 2.23
N PHE A 154 7.07 11.28 0.90
CA PHE A 154 5.84 11.73 0.23
C PHE A 154 4.63 10.88 0.62
N LEU A 155 4.77 9.54 0.70
CA LEU A 155 3.71 8.65 1.15
C LEU A 155 3.28 8.96 2.59
N ALA A 156 4.24 9.23 3.47
CA ALA A 156 3.95 9.65 4.83
C ALA A 156 3.23 11.01 4.88
N ALA A 157 3.59 11.96 4.01
CA ALA A 157 2.96 13.28 3.95
C ALA A 157 1.50 13.24 3.47
N ILE A 158 1.11 12.22 2.71
CA ILE A 158 -0.27 11.99 2.25
C ILE A 158 -1.01 10.92 3.08
N ASP A 159 -0.51 10.61 4.28
CA ASP A 159 -1.07 9.62 5.21
C ASP A 159 -1.25 8.20 4.63
N TYR A 160 -0.47 7.84 3.63
CA TYR A 160 -0.45 6.47 3.12
C TYR A 160 0.32 5.57 4.06
N THR A 161 -0.35 4.53 4.54
CA THR A 161 0.29 3.52 5.38
C THR A 161 1.15 2.57 4.55
N PHE A 162 2.33 2.23 5.08
CA PHE A 162 3.19 1.22 4.48
C PHE A 162 2.49 -0.15 4.54
N ASN A 163 2.13 -0.70 3.40
CA ASN A 163 1.38 -1.94 3.24
C ASN A 163 1.92 -2.78 2.08
N PHE A 164 1.38 -3.99 1.89
CA PHE A 164 1.77 -4.89 0.80
C PHE A 164 1.78 -4.22 -0.58
N MET A 165 0.75 -3.42 -0.91
CA MET A 165 0.65 -2.77 -2.21
C MET A 165 1.70 -1.67 -2.41
N VAL A 166 2.05 -0.93 -1.35
CA VAL A 166 3.14 0.04 -1.37
C VAL A 166 4.47 -0.66 -1.62
N CYS A 167 4.76 -1.76 -0.88
CA CYS A 167 5.97 -2.55 -1.08
C CYS A 167 6.05 -3.14 -2.49
N PHE A 168 4.91 -3.61 -3.02
CA PHE A 168 4.83 -4.13 -4.38
C PHE A 168 5.09 -3.04 -5.43
N GLY A 169 4.58 -1.82 -5.20
CA GLY A 169 4.89 -0.64 -6.03
C GLY A 169 6.38 -0.28 -6.01
N LEU A 170 7.02 -0.33 -4.84
CA LEU A 170 8.48 -0.14 -4.71
C LEU A 170 9.25 -1.21 -5.48
N LEU A 171 8.86 -2.48 -5.39
CA LEU A 171 9.50 -3.58 -6.09
C LEU A 171 9.41 -3.42 -7.61
N ILE A 172 8.22 -3.11 -8.15
CA ILE A 172 8.03 -2.87 -9.59
C ILE A 172 8.84 -1.65 -10.05
N SER A 173 8.81 -0.57 -9.28
CA SER A 173 9.52 0.67 -9.64
C SER A 173 11.03 0.52 -9.69
N LEU A 174 11.60 -0.46 -8.98
CA LEU A 174 13.05 -0.67 -8.92
C LEU A 174 13.69 -0.90 -10.30
N GLY A 175 13.05 -1.71 -11.13
CA GLY A 175 13.54 -1.97 -12.49
C GLY A 175 13.45 -0.76 -13.42
N MET A 176 12.44 0.11 -13.22
CA MET A 176 12.21 1.29 -14.07
C MET A 176 12.95 2.55 -13.58
N LEU A 177 13.30 2.60 -12.30
CA LEU A 177 13.94 3.74 -11.68
C LEU A 177 15.35 3.99 -12.20
N ILE A 178 16.07 2.93 -12.54
CA ILE A 178 17.49 2.97 -12.86
C ILE A 178 17.73 3.47 -14.28
N ASP A 179 16.81 3.20 -15.20
CA ASP A 179 16.96 3.48 -16.63
C ASP A 179 17.33 4.94 -16.92
N GLY A 180 16.66 5.89 -16.28
CA GLY A 180 16.95 7.31 -16.47
C GLY A 180 18.35 7.71 -16.00
N CYS A 181 18.80 7.17 -14.87
CA CYS A 181 20.10 7.45 -14.30
C CYS A 181 21.22 6.82 -15.13
N VAL A 182 21.06 5.56 -15.53
CA VAL A 182 22.03 4.82 -16.37
C VAL A 182 22.32 5.57 -17.68
N VAL A 183 21.27 6.00 -18.39
CA VAL A 183 21.38 6.71 -19.66
C VAL A 183 22.16 8.03 -19.50
N VAL A 184 21.91 8.79 -18.43
CA VAL A 184 22.61 10.05 -18.17
C VAL A 184 24.09 9.82 -17.86
N VAL A 185 24.39 8.81 -17.02
CA VAL A 185 25.77 8.47 -16.64
C VAL A 185 26.55 7.91 -17.83
N GLU A 186 25.97 6.98 -18.57
CA GLU A 186 26.62 6.38 -19.76
C GLU A 186 26.95 7.44 -20.79
N TYR A 187 26.04 8.37 -21.05
CA TYR A 187 26.27 9.43 -21.99
C TYR A 187 27.37 10.40 -21.51
N ALA A 188 27.44 10.68 -20.21
CA ALA A 188 28.49 11.48 -19.61
C ALA A 188 29.85 10.76 -19.71
N ASP A 189 29.90 9.46 -19.39
CA ASP A 189 31.12 8.65 -19.50
C ASP A 189 31.65 8.62 -20.96
N ARG A 190 30.74 8.51 -21.93
CA ARG A 190 31.07 8.59 -23.35
C ARG A 190 31.68 9.95 -23.72
N LYS A 191 31.10 11.05 -23.24
CA LYS A 191 31.61 12.40 -23.49
C LYS A 191 32.94 12.66 -22.80
N MET A 192 33.19 12.10 -21.65
CA MET A 192 34.51 12.13 -21.01
C MET A 192 35.53 11.32 -21.78
N ALA A 193 35.14 10.19 -22.37
CA ALA A 193 36.04 9.40 -23.26
C ALA A 193 36.37 10.15 -24.56
N GLU A 194 35.50 11.05 -25.03
CA GLU A 194 35.74 11.95 -26.17
C GLU A 194 36.66 13.15 -25.79
N GLY A 195 37.00 13.32 -24.50
CA GLY A 195 37.96 14.33 -24.04
C GLY A 195 37.33 15.51 -23.29
N LEU A 196 36.02 15.52 -23.05
CA LEU A 196 35.40 16.57 -22.24
C LEU A 196 35.81 16.40 -20.77
N ASP A 197 35.93 17.52 -20.06
CA ASP A 197 36.03 17.54 -18.59
C ASP A 197 34.76 17.06 -17.94
N ARG A 198 34.85 16.59 -16.69
CA ARG A 198 33.71 16.00 -15.94
C ARG A 198 32.48 16.90 -15.85
N ILE A 199 32.70 18.18 -15.51
CA ILE A 199 31.62 19.15 -15.33
C ILE A 199 30.87 19.37 -16.62
N SER A 200 31.63 19.63 -17.71
CA SER A 200 31.08 19.83 -19.06
C SER A 200 30.39 18.59 -19.59
N ALA A 201 30.97 17.39 -19.37
CA ALA A 201 30.39 16.12 -19.81
C ALA A 201 29.02 15.88 -19.13
N TYR A 202 28.91 16.02 -17.80
CA TYR A 202 27.64 15.84 -17.09
C TYR A 202 26.62 16.94 -17.41
N LYS A 203 27.04 18.20 -17.54
CA LYS A 203 26.16 19.29 -17.96
C LYS A 203 25.59 19.05 -19.36
N PHE A 204 26.41 18.60 -20.29
CA PHE A 204 25.98 18.29 -21.65
C PHE A 204 25.09 17.06 -21.69
N SER A 205 25.44 16.02 -20.96
CA SER A 205 24.63 14.79 -20.81
C SER A 205 23.23 15.09 -20.31
N THR A 206 23.11 15.81 -19.20
CA THR A 206 21.82 16.15 -18.62
C THR A 206 20.95 16.96 -19.57
N LYS A 207 21.53 17.98 -20.24
CA LYS A 207 20.79 18.78 -21.21
C LYS A 207 20.30 17.95 -22.40
N ARG A 208 21.13 17.02 -22.89
CA ARG A 208 20.81 16.18 -24.05
C ARG A 208 19.80 15.09 -23.71
N MET A 209 19.92 14.49 -22.48
CA MET A 209 19.09 13.36 -22.04
C MET A 209 17.83 13.80 -21.31
N PHE A 210 17.61 15.09 -21.11
CA PHE A 210 16.41 15.61 -20.45
C PHE A 210 15.12 15.09 -21.10
N TRP A 211 14.94 15.34 -22.37
CA TRP A 211 13.74 14.92 -23.09
C TRP A 211 13.60 13.41 -23.23
N PRO A 212 14.62 12.65 -23.65
CA PRO A 212 14.55 11.20 -23.72
C PRO A 212 14.14 10.55 -22.39
N VAL A 213 14.77 10.94 -21.29
CA VAL A 213 14.46 10.39 -19.96
C VAL A 213 13.05 10.77 -19.52
N THR A 214 12.66 12.04 -19.66
CA THR A 214 11.33 12.51 -19.25
C THR A 214 10.22 11.85 -20.07
N ILE A 215 10.40 11.71 -21.39
CA ILE A 215 9.43 11.05 -22.25
C ILE A 215 9.34 9.55 -21.92
N SER A 216 10.47 8.87 -21.74
CA SER A 216 10.51 7.45 -21.39
C SER A 216 9.73 7.17 -20.08
N ILE A 217 9.99 7.94 -19.03
CA ILE A 217 9.26 7.80 -17.76
C ILE A 217 7.80 8.20 -17.92
N GLY A 218 7.52 9.26 -18.69
CA GLY A 218 6.15 9.68 -18.98
C GLY A 218 5.33 8.61 -19.70
N THR A 219 5.91 7.95 -20.71
CA THR A 219 5.25 6.82 -21.40
C THR A 219 5.00 5.64 -20.47
N THR A 220 5.96 5.31 -19.61
CA THR A 220 5.79 4.27 -18.59
C THR A 220 4.68 4.60 -17.62
N LEU A 221 4.62 5.83 -17.12
CA LEU A 221 3.55 6.28 -16.23
C LEU A 221 2.17 6.25 -16.91
N SER A 222 2.11 6.57 -18.20
CA SER A 222 0.85 6.58 -18.97
C SER A 222 0.16 5.21 -19.00
N ILE A 223 0.91 4.11 -18.93
CA ILE A 223 0.36 2.75 -18.87
C ILE A 223 -0.44 2.53 -17.58
N PHE A 224 -0.02 3.15 -16.47
CA PHE A 224 -0.67 2.99 -15.16
C PHE A 224 -1.83 3.97 -14.92
N VAL A 225 -1.96 5.03 -15.76
CA VAL A 225 -3.06 6.01 -15.62
C VAL A 225 -4.44 5.37 -15.69
N PRO A 226 -4.77 4.48 -16.64
CA PRO A 226 -6.07 3.83 -16.68
C PRO A 226 -6.37 3.01 -15.43
N MET A 227 -5.35 2.34 -14.86
CA MET A 227 -5.50 1.55 -13.63
C MET A 227 -5.80 2.42 -12.40
N PHE A 228 -5.31 3.66 -12.38
CA PHE A 228 -5.60 4.61 -11.30
C PHE A 228 -7.08 4.98 -11.23
N PHE A 229 -7.74 5.07 -12.36
CA PHE A 229 -9.17 5.39 -12.47
C PHE A 229 -10.08 4.16 -12.39
N MET A 230 -9.54 2.97 -12.18
CA MET A 230 -10.33 1.74 -12.08
C MET A 230 -11.34 1.83 -10.93
N PRO A 231 -12.64 1.62 -11.19
CA PRO A 231 -13.68 1.66 -10.15
C PRO A 231 -13.70 0.37 -9.31
N GLY A 232 -14.39 0.45 -8.17
CA GLY A 232 -14.68 -0.71 -7.33
C GLY A 232 -13.54 -1.09 -6.38
N VAL A 233 -13.66 -2.28 -5.80
CA VAL A 233 -12.72 -2.81 -4.79
C VAL A 233 -11.33 -3.02 -5.36
N SER A 234 -11.23 -3.51 -6.60
CA SER A 234 -9.95 -3.73 -7.27
C SER A 234 -9.17 -2.44 -7.48
N GLY A 235 -9.85 -1.35 -7.88
CA GLY A 235 -9.21 -0.04 -8.01
C GLY A 235 -8.72 0.50 -6.67
N GLN A 236 -9.50 0.37 -5.60
CA GLN A 236 -9.10 0.80 -4.26
C GLN A 236 -7.89 0.02 -3.75
N PHE A 237 -7.81 -1.28 -4.08
CA PHE A 237 -6.70 -2.15 -3.70
C PHE A 237 -5.40 -1.80 -4.44
N LEU A 238 -5.47 -1.47 -5.73
CA LEU A 238 -4.31 -1.16 -6.56
C LEU A 238 -3.81 0.28 -6.42
N ARG A 239 -4.65 1.23 -6.01
CA ARG A 239 -4.27 2.66 -5.89
C ARG A 239 -2.99 2.90 -5.09
N PRO A 240 -2.75 2.29 -3.91
CA PRO A 240 -1.51 2.51 -3.16
C PRO A 240 -0.26 2.13 -3.95
N MET A 241 -0.31 1.04 -4.71
CA MET A 241 0.77 0.59 -5.59
C MET A 241 1.05 1.63 -6.68
N ILE A 242 0.00 2.09 -7.37
CA ILE A 242 0.12 3.04 -8.47
C ILE A 242 0.65 4.38 -7.98
N VAL A 243 0.12 4.90 -6.88
CA VAL A 243 0.60 6.15 -6.26
C VAL A 243 2.07 6.05 -5.89
N THR A 244 2.49 4.94 -5.28
CA THR A 244 3.90 4.68 -4.94
C THR A 244 4.77 4.70 -6.18
N LEU A 245 4.36 4.01 -7.23
CA LEU A 245 5.08 3.95 -8.50
C LEU A 245 5.23 5.33 -9.14
N PHE A 246 4.17 6.15 -9.15
CA PHE A 246 4.22 7.54 -9.64
C PHE A 246 5.23 8.37 -8.85
N ILE A 247 5.19 8.32 -7.52
CA ILE A 247 6.09 9.09 -6.66
C ILE A 247 7.55 8.66 -6.87
N VAL A 248 7.82 7.35 -6.93
CA VAL A 248 9.18 6.84 -7.14
C VAL A 248 9.72 7.26 -8.51
N LEU A 249 8.93 7.14 -9.57
CA LEU A 249 9.37 7.49 -10.93
C LEU A 249 9.55 9.00 -11.10
N LEU A 250 8.73 9.84 -10.47
CA LEU A 250 8.97 11.29 -10.39
C LEU A 250 10.27 11.60 -9.62
N GLY A 251 10.50 10.91 -8.51
CA GLY A 251 11.77 10.96 -7.78
C GLY A 251 12.97 10.54 -8.64
N SER A 252 12.80 9.54 -9.51
CA SER A 252 13.82 9.08 -10.45
C SER A 252 14.20 10.16 -11.48
N ILE A 253 13.22 10.88 -12.03
CA ILE A 253 13.50 12.02 -12.93
C ILE A 253 14.33 13.07 -12.19
N LEU A 254 13.91 13.42 -10.97
CA LEU A 254 14.63 14.39 -10.14
C LEU A 254 16.07 13.91 -9.87
N TYR A 255 16.22 12.64 -9.51
CA TYR A 255 17.55 12.06 -9.26
C TYR A 255 18.42 12.07 -10.53
N ALA A 256 17.92 11.59 -11.64
CA ALA A 256 18.66 11.49 -12.90
C ALA A 256 19.10 12.85 -13.43
N LEU A 257 18.26 13.89 -13.31
CA LEU A 257 18.52 15.20 -13.91
C LEU A 257 19.17 16.21 -12.95
N VAL A 258 19.07 16.02 -11.64
CA VAL A 258 19.63 16.96 -10.64
C VAL A 258 20.75 16.31 -9.85
N PHE A 259 20.48 15.19 -9.20
CA PHE A 259 21.47 14.55 -8.31
C PHE A 259 22.59 13.86 -9.09
N THR A 260 22.28 13.16 -10.16
CA THR A 260 23.28 12.46 -10.97
C THR A 260 24.35 13.42 -11.53
N PRO A 261 24.01 14.56 -12.16
CA PRO A 261 25.04 15.49 -12.62
C PRO A 261 25.78 16.19 -11.48
N ALA A 262 25.12 16.48 -10.35
CA ALA A 262 25.76 17.09 -9.19
C ALA A 262 26.82 16.16 -8.56
N ILE A 263 26.49 14.88 -8.40
CA ILE A 263 27.41 13.87 -7.86
C ILE A 263 28.46 13.50 -8.91
N GLY A 264 28.04 13.28 -10.15
CA GLY A 264 28.90 12.86 -11.25
C GLY A 264 29.96 13.87 -11.63
N SER A 265 29.66 15.16 -11.56
CA SER A 265 30.64 16.22 -11.78
C SER A 265 31.81 16.19 -10.77
N ARG A 266 31.57 15.65 -9.55
CA ARG A 266 32.60 15.53 -8.51
C ARG A 266 33.30 14.17 -8.52
N PHE A 267 32.56 13.09 -8.71
CA PHE A 267 33.02 11.71 -8.52
C PHE A 267 33.07 10.88 -9.81
N GLY A 268 32.59 11.41 -10.95
CA GLY A 268 32.57 10.71 -12.24
C GLY A 268 33.95 10.17 -12.64
N ASN A 269 33.97 9.08 -13.38
CA ASN A 269 35.21 8.49 -13.88
C ASN A 269 35.74 9.34 -15.02
N LEU A 270 36.99 9.78 -14.94
CA LEU A 270 37.73 10.23 -16.12
C LEU A 270 37.98 8.97 -16.95
N GLY A 271 37.16 8.73 -18.00
CA GLY A 271 37.24 7.55 -18.83
C GLY A 271 38.66 7.15 -19.09
N ILE A 272 38.95 5.86 -18.99
CA ILE A 272 40.26 5.32 -19.39
C ILE A 272 40.48 5.80 -20.83
N ARG A 273 41.35 6.77 -20.98
CA ARG A 273 41.81 7.24 -22.26
C ARG A 273 42.32 6.00 -23.00
N LYS A 274 41.49 5.42 -23.87
CA LYS A 274 41.92 4.32 -24.72
C LYS A 274 43.21 4.80 -25.37
N SER A 275 44.32 4.24 -24.91
CA SER A 275 45.66 4.47 -25.48
C SER A 275 45.54 4.35 -26.99
N LYS A 276 45.93 5.38 -27.69
CA LYS A 276 46.13 5.41 -29.15
C LYS A 276 47.33 4.52 -29.55
N THR A 277 47.40 3.31 -29.08
CA THR A 277 48.50 2.39 -29.35
C THR A 277 47.94 1.10 -29.91
N LEU A 278 47.26 1.15 -31.02
CA LEU A 278 47.02 0.02 -31.94
C LEU A 278 46.49 0.59 -33.28
N GLN A 279 47.27 1.49 -33.88
CA GLN A 279 47.27 1.74 -35.31
C GLN A 279 48.70 1.97 -35.72
N ASN A 280 49.41 0.88 -35.89
CA ASN A 280 50.53 0.69 -36.82
C ASN A 280 50.49 -0.75 -37.30
#